data_c01cf51ff0d20ceee7a71fb6c343d546
#
_entry.id   c01cf51ff0d20ceee7a71fb6c343d546
#
_cell.length_a   1.000
_cell.length_b   1.000
_cell.length_c   1.000
_cell.angle_alpha   90.00
_cell.angle_beta   90.00
_cell.angle_gamma   90.00
#
_symmetry.space_group_name_H-M   'P 1'
#
loop_
_entity.id
_entity.type
_entity.pdbx_description
1 polymer ?
#
loop_
_entity_poly.entity_id
_entity_poly.type
_entity_poly.pdbx_seq_one_letter_code
_entity_poly.pdbx_strand_id
1 'polypeptide(L)'
;MITTFAAALNTGLRRAMEDDAKVVLLGEDIGRLGGVFRVTDTLQKDFGDNRVIDTPLAESGIVGTAFGMALRGYRPVVEIQFDGFVYPAFDQIVSQVAKIHYRTGGKVKAPLTIRIPFGGGIGAVEHHSESPEVYFAHTAGLRVVSPSTPADAYSMIRQAIALDDPVVFFEPKRRYWDKSDVDFDGEPDLPLHRARVCTRGADATVVAYGGTVATALTAAKIAAEEGHSLEVIDLRSLSPIDVDTIAESVEKTGRLVIVHEAPVFAGLGAEIAARITERCFYHLEAPVLRVGGYDIPYPPAKLEKHHLPDPDRILAAVDRCLAA
;
A
#
# COMPACT_ATOMS: atom_id res chain seq x y z
N MET A 1 -5.61 1.75 21.74
CA MET A 1 -4.30 1.33 22.36
C MET A 1 -3.16 1.82 21.50
N ILE A 2 -2.14 2.51 22.06
CA ILE A 2 -0.97 2.95 21.28
C ILE A 2 -0.12 1.73 20.90
N THR A 3 0.07 1.52 19.59
CA THR A 3 0.81 0.38 19.04
C THR A 3 1.62 0.77 17.80
N THR A 4 2.59 -0.06 17.40
CA THR A 4 3.34 0.11 16.17
C THR A 4 2.57 -0.43 14.97
N PHE A 5 2.93 0.02 13.75
CA PHE A 5 2.36 -0.49 12.52
C PHE A 5 2.57 -2.01 12.38
N ALA A 6 3.78 -2.52 12.68
CA ALA A 6 4.07 -3.96 12.65
C ALA A 6 3.22 -4.76 13.65
N ALA A 7 3.06 -4.25 14.88
CA ALA A 7 2.23 -4.90 15.90
C ALA A 7 0.72 -4.83 15.55
N ALA A 8 0.28 -3.77 14.89
CA ALA A 8 -1.10 -3.66 14.40
C ALA A 8 -1.38 -4.69 13.30
N LEU A 9 -0.44 -4.90 12.36
CA LEU A 9 -0.52 -5.97 11.37
C LEU A 9 -0.56 -7.35 12.04
N ASN A 10 0.35 -7.61 13.00
CA ASN A 10 0.35 -8.86 13.75
C ASN A 10 -1.01 -9.13 14.40
N THR A 11 -1.58 -8.13 15.07
CA THR A 11 -2.91 -8.25 15.69
C THR A 11 -4.00 -8.52 14.65
N GLY A 12 -3.94 -7.85 13.48
CA GLY A 12 -4.89 -8.08 12.39
C GLY A 12 -4.81 -9.50 11.82
N LEU A 13 -3.60 -10.02 11.61
CA LEU A 13 -3.36 -11.41 11.20
C LEU A 13 -3.88 -12.40 12.24
N ARG A 14 -3.57 -12.17 13.52
CA ARG A 14 -4.06 -12.99 14.64
C ARG A 14 -5.57 -13.07 14.66
N ARG A 15 -6.28 -11.95 14.60
CA ARG A 15 -7.74 -11.92 14.57
C ARG A 15 -8.31 -12.68 13.38
N ALA A 16 -7.76 -12.48 12.18
CA ALA A 16 -8.20 -13.23 11.01
C ALA A 16 -8.00 -14.75 11.17
N MET A 17 -6.92 -15.19 11.82
CA MET A 17 -6.66 -16.61 12.11
C MET A 17 -7.56 -17.18 13.22
N GLU A 18 -7.93 -16.36 14.19
CA GLU A 18 -8.89 -16.72 15.24
C GLU A 18 -10.30 -16.87 14.66
N ASP A 19 -10.70 -15.94 13.78
CA ASP A 19 -12.04 -15.90 13.18
C ASP A 19 -12.27 -16.99 12.12
N ASP A 20 -11.22 -17.41 11.39
CA ASP A 20 -11.33 -18.42 10.33
C ASP A 20 -10.17 -19.42 10.36
N ALA A 21 -10.51 -20.68 10.64
CA ALA A 21 -9.55 -21.79 10.64
C ALA A 21 -8.89 -22.07 9.28
N LYS A 22 -9.43 -21.53 8.18
CA LYS A 22 -8.88 -21.66 6.82
C LYS A 22 -7.82 -20.60 6.48
N VAL A 23 -7.64 -19.57 7.31
CA VAL A 23 -6.56 -18.61 7.16
C VAL A 23 -5.24 -19.28 7.55
N VAL A 24 -4.29 -19.32 6.63
CA VAL A 24 -2.95 -19.89 6.81
C VAL A 24 -1.90 -18.91 6.29
N LEU A 25 -0.79 -18.80 6.99
CA LEU A 25 0.32 -17.93 6.63
C LEU A 25 1.47 -18.76 6.03
N LEU A 26 2.04 -18.28 4.94
CA LEU A 26 3.20 -18.90 4.26
C LEU A 26 4.25 -17.84 3.96
N GLY A 27 5.51 -18.17 4.14
CA GLY A 27 6.61 -17.26 3.78
C GLY A 27 7.92 -17.73 4.39
N GLU A 28 8.98 -17.04 4.05
CA GLU A 28 10.32 -17.31 4.55
C GLU A 28 10.49 -16.70 5.93
N ASP A 29 10.99 -17.47 6.88
CA ASP A 29 11.29 -17.05 8.26
C ASP A 29 10.08 -16.49 9.05
N ILE A 30 8.87 -16.69 8.59
CA ILE A 30 7.65 -16.14 9.23
C ILE A 30 7.20 -16.93 10.46
N GLY A 31 7.66 -18.16 10.62
CA GLY A 31 7.30 -19.05 11.72
C GLY A 31 8.11 -18.75 12.98
N ARG A 32 9.13 -19.56 13.27
CA ARG A 32 9.91 -19.46 14.50
C ARG A 32 10.58 -18.08 14.66
N LEU A 33 11.07 -17.48 13.59
CA LEU A 33 11.71 -16.17 13.62
C LEU A 33 10.70 -15.03 13.78
N GLY A 34 9.47 -15.19 13.32
CA GLY A 34 8.42 -14.16 13.36
C GLY A 34 8.52 -13.10 12.26
N GLY A 35 9.21 -13.42 11.15
CA GLY A 35 9.47 -12.55 10.03
C GLY A 35 10.60 -11.55 10.28
N VAL A 36 11.16 -11.00 9.21
CA VAL A 36 12.27 -10.02 9.28
C VAL A 36 11.87 -8.76 10.06
N PHE A 37 10.63 -8.30 9.86
CA PHE A 37 10.08 -7.12 10.53
C PHE A 37 9.19 -7.46 11.74
N ARG A 38 9.22 -8.71 12.21
CA ARG A 38 8.47 -9.20 13.38
C ARG A 38 6.94 -9.11 13.25
N VAL A 39 6.44 -9.04 12.04
CA VAL A 39 4.99 -8.94 11.80
C VAL A 39 4.27 -10.24 12.18
N THR A 40 4.92 -11.39 12.07
CA THR A 40 4.34 -12.69 12.40
C THR A 40 4.86 -13.28 13.74
N ASP A 41 5.51 -12.44 14.56
CA ASP A 41 6.06 -12.88 15.84
C ASP A 41 4.97 -13.53 16.71
N THR A 42 5.34 -14.64 17.37
CA THR A 42 4.49 -15.50 18.21
C THR A 42 3.36 -16.27 17.50
N LEU A 43 2.96 -15.92 16.26
CA LEU A 43 1.82 -16.56 15.60
C LEU A 43 2.02 -18.08 15.43
N GLN A 44 3.20 -18.53 15.02
CA GLN A 44 3.46 -19.98 14.92
C GLN A 44 3.35 -20.71 16.26
N LYS A 45 3.85 -20.08 17.33
CA LYS A 45 3.73 -20.65 18.69
C LYS A 45 2.27 -20.86 19.10
N ASP A 46 1.40 -19.91 18.73
CA ASP A 46 -0.01 -19.89 19.18
C ASP A 46 -0.93 -20.71 18.27
N PHE A 47 -0.68 -20.74 16.95
CA PHE A 47 -1.52 -21.43 15.96
C PHE A 47 -0.92 -22.74 15.39
N GLY A 48 0.35 -23.00 15.66
CA GLY A 48 1.07 -24.19 15.18
C GLY A 48 1.68 -24.03 13.78
N ASP A 49 2.61 -24.94 13.46
CA ASP A 49 3.39 -24.96 12.21
C ASP A 49 2.56 -25.33 10.97
N ASN A 50 1.41 -25.94 11.15
CA ASN A 50 0.45 -26.21 10.07
C ASN A 50 -0.38 -24.96 9.64
N ARG A 51 -0.38 -23.92 10.46
CA ARG A 51 -1.12 -22.66 10.20
C ARG A 51 -0.20 -21.48 9.90
N VAL A 52 1.06 -21.52 10.36
CA VAL A 52 2.11 -20.56 10.07
C VAL A 52 3.31 -21.34 9.57
N ILE A 53 3.49 -21.35 8.28
CA ILE A 53 4.36 -22.27 7.56
C ILE A 53 5.61 -21.56 7.09
N ASP A 54 6.77 -21.94 7.65
CA ASP A 54 8.06 -21.55 7.08
C ASP A 54 8.28 -22.29 5.77
N THR A 55 8.55 -21.57 4.71
CA THR A 55 8.78 -22.13 3.38
C THR A 55 10.27 -22.08 3.01
N PRO A 56 10.72 -22.93 2.09
CA PRO A 56 11.99 -22.72 1.40
C PRO A 56 11.98 -21.38 0.64
N LEU A 57 13.18 -20.83 0.38
CA LEU A 57 13.38 -19.63 -0.45
C LEU A 57 13.03 -19.96 -1.90
N ALA A 58 11.77 -19.74 -2.26
CA ALA A 58 11.24 -20.00 -3.61
C ALA A 58 9.90 -19.28 -3.81
N GLU A 59 9.91 -17.97 -4.04
CA GLU A 59 8.71 -17.12 -4.04
C GLU A 59 7.67 -17.55 -5.10
N SER A 60 8.09 -18.06 -6.27
CA SER A 60 7.18 -18.66 -7.23
C SER A 60 6.48 -19.90 -6.68
N GLY A 61 7.20 -20.71 -5.92
CA GLY A 61 6.66 -21.89 -5.23
C GLY A 61 5.71 -21.50 -4.10
N ILE A 62 6.05 -20.47 -3.32
CA ILE A 62 5.22 -19.93 -2.24
C ILE A 62 3.86 -19.47 -2.80
N VAL A 63 3.89 -18.58 -3.81
CA VAL A 63 2.65 -18.05 -4.42
C VAL A 63 1.88 -19.16 -5.16
N GLY A 64 2.57 -20.04 -5.89
CA GLY A 64 1.92 -21.15 -6.61
C GLY A 64 1.22 -22.13 -5.65
N THR A 65 1.86 -22.46 -4.53
CA THR A 65 1.28 -23.32 -3.48
C THR A 65 0.07 -22.63 -2.84
N ALA A 66 0.21 -21.36 -2.45
CA ALA A 66 -0.87 -20.58 -1.87
C ALA A 66 -2.07 -20.45 -2.85
N PHE A 67 -1.81 -20.26 -4.13
CA PHE A 67 -2.87 -20.27 -5.15
C PHE A 67 -3.62 -21.61 -5.18
N GLY A 68 -2.90 -22.74 -5.19
CA GLY A 68 -3.51 -24.06 -5.10
C GLY A 68 -4.34 -24.25 -3.82
N MET A 69 -3.86 -23.74 -2.67
CA MET A 69 -4.60 -23.77 -1.41
C MET A 69 -5.87 -22.92 -1.48
N ALA A 70 -5.82 -21.73 -2.08
CA ALA A 70 -7.00 -20.88 -2.29
C ALA A 70 -8.06 -21.59 -3.12
N LEU A 71 -7.67 -22.30 -4.19
CA LEU A 71 -8.58 -23.12 -5.00
C LEU A 71 -9.22 -24.29 -4.21
N ARG A 72 -8.60 -24.71 -3.11
CA ARG A 72 -9.12 -25.75 -2.20
C ARG A 72 -9.92 -25.16 -1.04
N GLY A 73 -10.18 -23.85 -1.04
CA GLY A 73 -11.02 -23.15 -0.07
C GLY A 73 -10.31 -22.69 1.20
N TYR A 74 -8.96 -22.66 1.20
CA TYR A 74 -8.20 -21.93 2.21
C TYR A 74 -8.17 -20.44 1.90
N ARG A 75 -7.76 -19.63 2.87
CA ARG A 75 -7.47 -18.19 2.75
C ARG A 75 -5.99 -17.95 3.07
N PRO A 76 -5.08 -18.26 2.13
CA PRO A 76 -3.66 -18.10 2.38
C PRO A 76 -3.27 -16.62 2.39
N VAL A 77 -2.37 -16.30 3.31
CA VAL A 77 -1.67 -15.03 3.38
C VAL A 77 -0.19 -15.34 3.19
N VAL A 78 0.38 -14.88 2.09
CA VAL A 78 1.81 -15.06 1.82
C VAL A 78 2.58 -13.80 2.15
N GLU A 79 3.80 -13.96 2.68
CA GLU A 79 4.76 -12.88 2.82
C GLU A 79 5.88 -13.09 1.80
N ILE A 80 6.10 -12.07 0.98
CA ILE A 80 7.32 -11.89 0.20
C ILE A 80 8.24 -11.03 1.05
N GLN A 81 9.44 -11.47 1.34
CA GLN A 81 10.28 -10.88 2.39
C GLN A 81 10.69 -9.42 2.10
N PHE A 82 10.92 -9.08 0.81
CA PHE A 82 11.21 -7.74 0.31
C PHE A 82 10.65 -7.54 -1.10
N ASP A 83 10.43 -6.29 -1.49
CA ASP A 83 9.89 -5.88 -2.78
C ASP A 83 10.64 -6.47 -3.99
N GLY A 84 11.98 -6.47 -3.97
CA GLY A 84 12.79 -7.03 -5.06
C GLY A 84 12.69 -8.55 -5.20
N PHE A 85 12.22 -9.25 -4.17
CA PHE A 85 12.04 -10.71 -4.21
C PHE A 85 10.69 -11.14 -4.77
N VAL A 86 9.81 -10.20 -5.12
CA VAL A 86 8.53 -10.52 -5.74
C VAL A 86 8.67 -10.96 -7.20
N TYR A 87 9.74 -10.56 -7.89
CA TYR A 87 9.89 -10.82 -9.32
C TYR A 87 9.93 -12.32 -9.71
N PRO A 88 10.56 -13.24 -8.96
CA PRO A 88 10.43 -14.68 -9.23
C PRO A 88 8.98 -15.19 -9.16
N ALA A 89 8.12 -14.57 -8.35
CA ALA A 89 6.71 -14.93 -8.23
C ALA A 89 5.79 -14.16 -9.21
N PHE A 90 6.33 -13.19 -9.97
CA PHE A 90 5.53 -12.28 -10.79
C PHE A 90 4.63 -13.02 -11.78
N ASP A 91 5.15 -14.05 -12.47
CA ASP A 91 4.33 -14.86 -13.39
C ASP A 91 3.16 -15.52 -12.68
N GLN A 92 3.37 -16.12 -11.50
CA GLN A 92 2.30 -16.74 -10.71
C GLN A 92 1.22 -15.74 -10.34
N ILE A 93 1.61 -14.54 -9.95
CA ILE A 93 0.69 -13.47 -9.53
C ILE A 93 -0.12 -12.96 -10.72
N VAL A 94 0.56 -12.53 -11.80
CA VAL A 94 -0.10 -11.83 -12.92
C VAL A 94 -0.76 -12.76 -13.92
N SER A 95 -0.22 -13.98 -14.12
CA SER A 95 -0.70 -14.92 -15.13
C SER A 95 -1.71 -15.93 -14.58
N GLN A 96 -1.62 -16.29 -13.30
CA GLN A 96 -2.49 -17.30 -12.70
C GLN A 96 -3.48 -16.67 -11.70
N VAL A 97 -2.97 -16.10 -10.59
CA VAL A 97 -3.79 -15.58 -9.49
C VAL A 97 -4.76 -14.51 -10.00
N ALA A 98 -4.25 -13.51 -10.71
CA ALA A 98 -5.06 -12.40 -11.23
C ALA A 98 -6.15 -12.83 -12.22
N LYS A 99 -5.94 -13.92 -12.96
CA LYS A 99 -6.78 -14.26 -14.12
C LYS A 99 -7.82 -15.35 -13.87
N ILE A 100 -7.68 -16.12 -12.78
CA ILE A 100 -8.52 -17.32 -12.57
C ILE A 100 -10.01 -16.99 -12.51
N HIS A 101 -10.38 -15.90 -11.83
CA HIS A 101 -11.77 -15.48 -11.71
C HIS A 101 -12.39 -15.21 -13.08
N TYR A 102 -11.71 -14.43 -13.92
CA TYR A 102 -12.13 -14.15 -15.30
C TYR A 102 -12.17 -15.41 -16.17
N ARG A 103 -11.09 -16.22 -16.17
CA ARG A 103 -10.97 -17.45 -16.97
C ARG A 103 -12.09 -18.45 -16.70
N THR A 104 -12.61 -18.46 -15.50
CA THR A 104 -13.67 -19.39 -15.09
C THR A 104 -15.07 -18.77 -15.16
N GLY A 105 -15.20 -17.56 -15.71
CA GLY A 105 -16.49 -16.86 -15.80
C GLY A 105 -17.07 -16.55 -14.42
N GLY A 106 -16.22 -16.17 -13.46
CA GLY A 106 -16.63 -15.82 -12.10
C GLY A 106 -16.88 -17.01 -11.16
N LYS A 107 -16.70 -18.26 -11.63
CA LYS A 107 -17.02 -19.46 -10.84
C LYS A 107 -15.97 -19.78 -9.77
N VAL A 108 -14.70 -19.47 -10.03
CA VAL A 108 -13.59 -19.75 -9.12
C VAL A 108 -13.09 -18.46 -8.53
N LYS A 109 -12.99 -18.41 -7.20
CA LYS A 109 -12.44 -17.31 -6.42
C LYS A 109 -10.99 -17.64 -6.07
N ALA A 110 -10.19 -16.60 -5.80
CA ALA A 110 -8.81 -16.75 -5.34
C ALA A 110 -8.57 -15.85 -4.12
N PRO A 111 -9.12 -16.22 -2.94
CA PRO A 111 -8.93 -15.46 -1.70
C PRO A 111 -7.50 -15.59 -1.19
N LEU A 112 -6.60 -14.86 -1.81
CA LEU A 112 -5.15 -14.86 -1.52
C LEU A 112 -4.69 -13.44 -1.23
N THR A 113 -4.10 -13.23 -0.05
CA THR A 113 -3.45 -11.97 0.30
C THR A 113 -1.93 -12.12 0.17
N ILE A 114 -1.29 -11.26 -0.61
CA ILE A 114 0.15 -11.24 -0.84
C ILE A 114 0.71 -9.98 -0.18
N ARG A 115 1.40 -10.15 0.94
CA ARG A 115 2.05 -9.08 1.70
C ARG A 115 3.45 -8.85 1.14
N ILE A 116 3.77 -7.59 0.88
CA ILE A 116 5.07 -7.20 0.31
C ILE A 116 5.56 -5.95 1.04
N PRO A 117 6.57 -6.06 1.91
CA PRO A 117 7.30 -4.89 2.40
C PRO A 117 7.95 -4.16 1.23
N PHE A 118 7.69 -2.85 1.08
CA PHE A 118 8.16 -2.06 -0.07
C PHE A 118 8.65 -0.67 0.31
N GLY A 119 9.26 0.01 -0.65
CA GLY A 119 9.73 1.38 -0.49
C GLY A 119 11.05 1.49 0.26
N GLY A 120 11.67 2.63 0.18
CA GLY A 120 12.93 2.94 0.83
C GLY A 120 12.79 3.54 2.23
N GLY A 121 13.86 4.26 2.64
CA GLY A 121 13.90 4.96 3.93
C GLY A 121 14.44 4.11 5.07
N ILE A 122 15.03 2.95 4.78
CA ILE A 122 15.66 2.06 5.77
C ILE A 122 17.17 1.89 5.56
N GLY A 123 17.75 2.59 4.57
CA GLY A 123 19.18 2.54 4.25
C GLY A 123 19.63 1.22 3.62
N ALA A 124 18.75 0.50 2.97
CA ALA A 124 19.06 -0.76 2.30
C ALA A 124 19.53 -0.56 0.85
N VAL A 125 19.90 -1.65 0.19
CA VAL A 125 20.27 -1.67 -1.25
C VAL A 125 19.02 -1.59 -2.13
N GLU A 126 19.18 -1.38 -3.46
CA GLU A 126 18.08 -1.11 -4.39
C GLU A 126 16.97 -2.16 -4.35
N HIS A 127 17.30 -3.45 -4.44
CA HIS A 127 16.32 -4.54 -4.46
C HIS A 127 15.65 -4.82 -3.09
N HIS A 128 15.93 -3.97 -2.09
CA HIS A 128 15.23 -3.94 -0.81
C HIS A 128 14.59 -2.56 -0.56
N SER A 129 14.45 -1.73 -1.58
CA SER A 129 14.04 -0.33 -1.42
C SER A 129 13.18 0.20 -2.57
N GLU A 130 12.81 -0.66 -3.53
CA GLU A 130 12.02 -0.26 -4.69
C GLU A 130 10.52 -0.15 -4.34
N SER A 131 9.78 0.43 -5.29
CA SER A 131 8.33 0.66 -5.21
C SER A 131 7.65 0.08 -6.47
N PRO A 132 7.43 -1.25 -6.51
CA PRO A 132 6.95 -1.96 -7.70
C PRO A 132 5.43 -1.99 -7.82
N GLU A 133 4.68 -1.25 -7.04
CA GLU A 133 3.22 -1.31 -6.94
C GLU A 133 2.50 -1.10 -8.27
N VAL A 134 3.08 -0.33 -9.19
CA VAL A 134 2.46 -0.04 -10.49
C VAL A 134 2.30 -1.30 -11.35
N TYR A 135 3.21 -2.26 -11.27
CA TYR A 135 3.10 -3.52 -12.04
C TYR A 135 1.86 -4.32 -11.64
N PHE A 136 1.52 -4.28 -10.38
CA PHE A 136 0.36 -4.99 -9.82
C PHE A 136 -0.92 -4.16 -9.98
N ALA A 137 -0.86 -2.86 -9.79
CA ALA A 137 -2.00 -1.95 -9.99
C ALA A 137 -2.48 -1.96 -11.45
N HIS A 138 -1.55 -2.10 -12.42
CA HIS A 138 -1.86 -2.25 -13.85
C HIS A 138 -2.45 -3.63 -14.19
N THR A 139 -2.26 -4.63 -13.34
CA THR A 139 -2.68 -6.01 -13.62
C THR A 139 -4.17 -6.21 -13.31
N ALA A 140 -4.99 -6.30 -14.35
CA ALA A 140 -6.42 -6.56 -14.20
C ALA A 140 -6.69 -7.90 -13.47
N GLY A 141 -7.55 -7.86 -12.46
CA GLY A 141 -7.91 -8.99 -11.61
C GLY A 141 -7.22 -8.98 -10.25
N LEU A 142 -6.27 -8.07 -10.00
CA LEU A 142 -5.69 -7.83 -8.68
C LEU A 142 -6.33 -6.61 -8.01
N ARG A 143 -6.46 -6.69 -6.70
CA ARG A 143 -6.64 -5.54 -5.83
C ARG A 143 -5.30 -5.19 -5.22
N VAL A 144 -4.99 -3.90 -5.14
CA VAL A 144 -3.70 -3.42 -4.64
C VAL A 144 -3.93 -2.34 -3.62
N VAL A 145 -3.39 -2.52 -2.42
CA VAL A 145 -3.60 -1.58 -1.31
C VAL A 145 -2.29 -1.31 -0.58
N SER A 146 -2.20 -0.15 0.08
CA SER A 146 -1.06 0.22 0.91
C SER A 146 -1.53 1.08 2.09
N PRO A 147 -1.62 0.55 3.30
CA PRO A 147 -1.91 1.34 4.49
C PRO A 147 -0.78 2.32 4.83
N SER A 148 -1.11 3.44 5.47
CA SER A 148 -0.13 4.43 5.91
C SER A 148 -0.01 4.56 7.43
N THR A 149 -0.98 4.02 8.18
CA THR A 149 -1.06 4.13 9.64
C THR A 149 -1.25 2.77 10.31
N PRO A 150 -0.91 2.62 11.61
CA PRO A 150 -1.22 1.41 12.37
C PRO A 150 -2.71 1.03 12.36
N ALA A 151 -3.62 2.00 12.45
CA ALA A 151 -5.06 1.75 12.40
C ALA A 151 -5.50 1.18 11.05
N ASP A 152 -5.02 1.76 9.95
CA ASP A 152 -5.28 1.22 8.61
C ASP A 152 -4.60 -0.14 8.38
N ALA A 153 -3.38 -0.33 8.91
CA ALA A 153 -2.69 -1.62 8.83
C ALA A 153 -3.53 -2.75 9.45
N TYR A 154 -4.07 -2.54 10.67
CA TYR A 154 -4.96 -3.49 11.34
C TYR A 154 -6.26 -3.73 10.57
N SER A 155 -6.95 -2.65 10.23
CA SER A 155 -8.27 -2.72 9.59
C SER A 155 -8.18 -3.29 8.17
N MET A 156 -7.23 -2.81 7.36
CA MET A 156 -7.12 -3.19 5.96
C MET A 156 -6.62 -4.63 5.76
N ILE A 157 -5.73 -5.15 6.62
CA ILE A 157 -5.27 -6.55 6.49
C ILE A 157 -6.42 -7.53 6.77
N ARG A 158 -7.26 -7.26 7.76
CA ARG A 158 -8.46 -8.07 8.04
C ARG A 158 -9.44 -8.05 6.87
N GLN A 159 -9.71 -6.85 6.33
CA GLN A 159 -10.60 -6.70 5.18
C GLN A 159 -10.03 -7.41 3.93
N ALA A 160 -8.71 -7.31 3.69
CA ALA A 160 -8.05 -7.98 2.57
C ALA A 160 -8.18 -9.50 2.65
N ILE A 161 -7.96 -10.10 3.83
CA ILE A 161 -8.07 -11.54 4.06
C ILE A 161 -9.53 -12.02 3.90
N ALA A 162 -10.50 -11.19 4.27
CA ALA A 162 -11.91 -11.53 4.15
C ALA A 162 -12.44 -11.49 2.70
N LEU A 163 -11.73 -10.82 1.77
CA LEU A 163 -12.14 -10.77 0.36
C LEU A 163 -11.97 -12.10 -0.35
N ASP A 164 -12.83 -12.35 -1.34
CA ASP A 164 -12.74 -13.49 -2.24
C ASP A 164 -11.83 -13.23 -3.47
N ASP A 165 -11.43 -11.98 -3.68
CA ASP A 165 -10.50 -11.55 -4.73
C ASP A 165 -9.04 -11.52 -4.20
N PRO A 166 -8.04 -11.72 -5.07
CA PRO A 166 -6.66 -11.63 -4.65
C PRO A 166 -6.26 -10.18 -4.36
N VAL A 167 -5.57 -9.99 -3.24
CA VAL A 167 -5.08 -8.69 -2.77
C VAL A 167 -3.55 -8.69 -2.70
N VAL A 168 -2.91 -7.73 -3.34
CA VAL A 168 -1.50 -7.38 -3.10
C VAL A 168 -1.48 -6.26 -2.06
N PHE A 169 -0.88 -6.54 -0.92
CA PHE A 169 -0.87 -5.69 0.25
C PHE A 169 0.53 -5.14 0.48
N PHE A 170 0.78 -3.90 0.06
CA PHE A 170 2.07 -3.25 0.15
C PHE A 170 2.28 -2.57 1.50
N GLU A 171 3.31 -3.00 2.23
CA GLU A 171 3.66 -2.53 3.57
C GLU A 171 4.83 -1.55 3.49
N PRO A 172 4.63 -0.25 3.77
CA PRO A 172 5.72 0.73 3.69
C PRO A 172 6.75 0.48 4.81
N LYS A 173 7.92 -0.06 4.48
CA LYS A 173 8.95 -0.53 5.43
C LYS A 173 9.34 0.52 6.46
N ARG A 174 9.52 1.77 6.05
CA ARG A 174 9.89 2.86 6.97
C ARG A 174 8.83 3.21 8.02
N ARG A 175 7.60 2.61 7.90
CA ARG A 175 6.48 2.86 8.81
C ARG A 175 6.28 1.76 9.85
N TYR A 176 6.98 0.64 9.78
CA TYR A 176 6.77 -0.47 10.71
C TYR A 176 6.85 -0.10 12.19
N TRP A 177 7.65 0.92 12.52
CA TRP A 177 7.85 1.37 13.90
C TRP A 177 7.07 2.63 14.26
N ASP A 178 6.32 3.22 13.31
CA ASP A 178 5.44 4.34 13.59
C ASP A 178 4.32 3.91 14.54
N LYS A 179 3.99 4.78 15.48
CA LYS A 179 3.00 4.50 16.51
C LYS A 179 1.78 5.41 16.37
N SER A 180 0.60 4.85 16.55
CA SER A 180 -0.64 5.60 16.75
C SER A 180 -1.60 4.84 17.65
N ASP A 181 -2.69 5.48 18.03
CA ASP A 181 -3.79 4.82 18.70
C ASP A 181 -4.56 3.95 17.71
N VAL A 182 -4.88 2.71 18.13
CA VAL A 182 -5.66 1.75 17.36
C VAL A 182 -6.78 1.21 18.23
N ASP A 183 -7.99 1.25 17.70
CA ASP A 183 -9.14 0.56 18.26
C ASP A 183 -9.20 -0.86 17.65
N PHE A 184 -8.87 -1.86 18.46
CA PHE A 184 -8.88 -3.26 18.04
C PHE A 184 -10.24 -3.94 18.15
N ASP A 185 -11.19 -3.33 18.83
CA ASP A 185 -12.52 -3.90 19.06
C ASP A 185 -13.59 -3.25 18.18
N GLY A 186 -13.27 -2.10 17.56
CA GLY A 186 -14.15 -1.40 16.63
C GLY A 186 -14.23 -2.02 15.24
N GLU A 187 -15.33 -1.73 14.57
CA GLU A 187 -15.48 -2.03 13.14
C GLU A 187 -14.58 -1.12 12.29
N PRO A 188 -14.18 -1.56 11.08
CA PRO A 188 -13.45 -0.70 10.15
C PRO A 188 -14.21 0.60 9.88
N ASP A 189 -13.56 1.74 10.11
CA ASP A 189 -14.15 3.06 9.87
C ASP A 189 -14.32 3.40 8.38
N LEU A 190 -13.55 2.73 7.51
CA LEU A 190 -13.63 2.86 6.06
C LEU A 190 -13.52 1.50 5.36
N PRO A 191 -14.28 1.29 4.26
CA PRO A 191 -14.07 0.16 3.38
C PRO A 191 -12.64 0.13 2.79
N LEU A 192 -12.14 -1.06 2.45
CA LEU A 192 -10.78 -1.29 1.95
C LEU A 192 -10.39 -0.38 0.78
N HIS A 193 -11.34 -0.11 -0.12
CA HIS A 193 -11.09 0.62 -1.36
C HIS A 193 -11.48 2.10 -1.31
N ARG A 194 -11.71 2.65 -0.12
CA ARG A 194 -11.99 4.08 0.07
C ARG A 194 -10.74 4.83 0.50
N ALA A 195 -10.50 5.98 -0.11
CA ALA A 195 -9.47 6.92 0.30
C ALA A 195 -9.89 7.66 1.58
N ARG A 196 -8.91 8.12 2.35
CA ARG A 196 -9.11 8.87 3.59
C ARG A 196 -8.70 10.33 3.39
N VAL A 197 -9.59 11.25 3.65
CA VAL A 197 -9.23 12.68 3.80
C VAL A 197 -8.60 12.85 5.18
N CYS A 198 -7.27 13.02 5.21
CA CYS A 198 -6.48 13.14 6.44
C CYS A 198 -6.51 14.54 7.04
N THR A 199 -6.47 15.57 6.18
CA THR A 199 -6.65 16.99 6.56
C THR A 199 -7.61 17.66 5.61
N ARG A 200 -8.38 18.62 6.10
CA ARG A 200 -9.24 19.46 5.26
C ARG A 200 -8.47 20.71 4.84
N GLY A 201 -8.66 21.13 3.59
CA GLY A 201 -8.04 22.32 3.03
C GLY A 201 -8.82 22.88 1.84
N ALA A 202 -8.48 24.10 1.41
CA ALA A 202 -9.17 24.80 0.34
C ALA A 202 -8.26 25.26 -0.80
N ASP A 203 -6.92 25.31 -0.60
CA ASP A 203 -6.02 25.93 -1.56
C ASP A 203 -5.43 24.92 -2.56
N ALA A 204 -5.14 23.70 -2.13
CA ALA A 204 -4.70 22.61 -3.00
C ALA A 204 -4.99 21.24 -2.39
N THR A 205 -5.20 20.25 -3.27
CA THR A 205 -5.29 18.82 -2.91
C THR A 205 -3.94 18.15 -3.06
N VAL A 206 -3.52 17.40 -2.03
CA VAL A 206 -2.31 16.57 -2.07
C VAL A 206 -2.72 15.10 -1.88
N VAL A 207 -2.55 14.29 -2.91
CA VAL A 207 -2.84 12.85 -2.86
C VAL A 207 -1.54 12.08 -2.64
N ALA A 208 -1.53 11.20 -1.65
CA ALA A 208 -0.37 10.35 -1.33
C ALA A 208 -0.82 8.94 -0.95
N TYR A 209 0.10 7.99 -0.84
CA TYR A 209 -0.15 6.66 -0.30
C TYR A 209 1.07 6.07 0.41
N GLY A 210 0.84 5.07 1.25
CA GLY A 210 1.87 4.36 1.97
C GLY A 210 2.81 5.30 2.75
N GLY A 211 4.12 5.15 2.55
CA GLY A 211 5.13 5.91 3.29
C GLY A 211 5.10 7.41 3.06
N THR A 212 4.56 7.90 1.93
CA THR A 212 4.56 9.33 1.58
C THR A 212 3.44 10.14 2.22
N VAL A 213 2.42 9.49 2.78
CA VAL A 213 1.31 10.19 3.46
C VAL A 213 1.81 11.05 4.62
N ALA A 214 2.70 10.52 5.46
CA ALA A 214 3.25 11.30 6.58
C ALA A 214 4.11 12.48 6.09
N THR A 215 4.79 12.33 4.95
CA THR A 215 5.55 13.43 4.31
C THR A 215 4.59 14.53 3.83
N ALA A 216 3.48 14.14 3.20
CA ALA A 216 2.44 15.07 2.75
C ALA A 216 1.77 15.80 3.93
N LEU A 217 1.51 15.10 5.03
CA LEU A 217 0.98 15.71 6.26
C LEU A 217 1.97 16.71 6.89
N THR A 218 3.27 16.43 6.79
CA THR A 218 4.31 17.37 7.24
C THR A 218 4.32 18.60 6.35
N ALA A 219 4.28 18.43 5.04
CA ALA A 219 4.18 19.56 4.10
C ALA A 219 2.93 20.42 4.34
N ALA A 220 1.77 19.78 4.62
CA ALA A 220 0.54 20.50 4.92
C ALA A 220 0.64 21.34 6.21
N LYS A 221 1.36 20.87 7.23
CA LYS A 221 1.61 21.67 8.44
C LYS A 221 2.48 22.89 8.17
N ILE A 222 3.55 22.73 7.38
CA ILE A 222 4.42 23.83 6.99
C ILE A 222 3.65 24.84 6.15
N ALA A 223 2.88 24.41 5.15
CA ALA A 223 2.03 25.28 4.35
C ALA A 223 1.03 26.08 5.19
N ALA A 224 0.48 25.48 6.26
CA ALA A 224 -0.45 26.17 7.17
C ALA A 224 0.23 27.32 7.96
N GLU A 225 1.53 27.19 8.31
CA GLU A 225 2.32 28.25 8.92
C GLU A 225 2.54 29.43 7.96
N GLU A 226 2.51 29.18 6.64
CA GLU A 226 2.60 30.17 5.56
C GLU A 226 1.24 30.68 5.09
N GLY A 227 0.15 30.24 5.71
CA GLY A 227 -1.21 30.70 5.43
C GLY A 227 -1.96 29.92 4.34
N HIS A 228 -1.42 28.77 3.90
CA HIS A 228 -2.06 27.91 2.90
C HIS A 228 -2.65 26.64 3.55
N SER A 229 -3.88 26.28 3.16
CA SER A 229 -4.59 25.11 3.67
C SER A 229 -4.63 23.98 2.64
N LEU A 230 -3.89 22.90 2.89
CA LEU A 230 -3.83 21.74 2.01
C LEU A 230 -4.80 20.63 2.46
N GLU A 231 -5.59 20.11 1.51
CA GLU A 231 -6.37 18.91 1.72
C GLU A 231 -5.51 17.69 1.37
N VAL A 232 -5.12 16.92 2.38
CA VAL A 232 -4.31 15.71 2.20
C VAL A 232 -5.19 14.49 2.16
N ILE A 233 -5.06 13.70 1.10
CA ILE A 233 -5.77 12.45 0.89
C ILE A 233 -4.78 11.29 0.91
N ASP A 234 -5.00 10.34 1.81
CA ASP A 234 -4.40 9.01 1.75
C ASP A 234 -5.23 8.12 0.83
N LEU A 235 -4.62 7.70 -0.27
CA LEU A 235 -5.29 6.89 -1.28
C LEU A 235 -5.67 5.50 -0.76
N ARG A 236 -4.88 4.89 0.12
CA ARG A 236 -5.07 3.55 0.71
C ARG A 236 -5.21 2.43 -0.33
N SER A 237 -6.06 2.59 -1.34
CA SER A 237 -6.26 1.64 -2.43
C SER A 237 -5.66 2.15 -3.74
N LEU A 238 -4.76 1.37 -4.32
CA LEU A 238 -4.06 1.67 -5.56
C LEU A 238 -4.76 1.03 -6.77
N SER A 239 -5.51 -0.05 -6.54
CA SER A 239 -6.39 -0.69 -7.51
C SER A 239 -7.54 -1.42 -6.78
N PRO A 240 -8.81 -0.97 -6.96
CA PRO A 240 -9.26 0.20 -7.68
C PRO A 240 -8.88 1.51 -6.97
N ILE A 241 -8.66 2.58 -7.74
CA ILE A 241 -8.46 3.93 -7.22
C ILE A 241 -9.81 4.55 -6.85
N ASP A 242 -9.90 5.18 -5.69
CA ASP A 242 -11.05 5.98 -5.27
C ASP A 242 -11.00 7.38 -5.92
N VAL A 243 -11.35 7.42 -7.20
CA VAL A 243 -11.32 8.66 -8.00
C VAL A 243 -12.37 9.66 -7.50
N ASP A 244 -13.47 9.19 -6.94
CA ASP A 244 -14.56 10.06 -6.47
C ASP A 244 -14.07 10.95 -5.33
N THR A 245 -13.43 10.41 -4.32
CA THR A 245 -12.88 11.18 -3.20
C THR A 245 -11.85 12.22 -3.66
N ILE A 246 -11.00 11.87 -4.65
CA ILE A 246 -10.02 12.82 -5.21
C ILE A 246 -10.73 13.93 -5.99
N ALA A 247 -11.70 13.57 -6.83
CA ALA A 247 -12.43 14.53 -7.65
C ALA A 247 -13.21 15.56 -6.80
N GLU A 248 -13.93 15.09 -5.77
CA GLU A 248 -14.64 15.97 -4.82
C GLU A 248 -13.69 16.99 -4.16
N SER A 249 -12.47 16.59 -3.85
CA SER A 249 -11.47 17.50 -3.30
C SER A 249 -10.96 18.49 -4.36
N VAL A 250 -10.66 18.02 -5.57
CA VAL A 250 -10.14 18.87 -6.66
C VAL A 250 -11.20 19.86 -7.16
N GLU A 251 -12.46 19.46 -7.21
CA GLU A 251 -13.58 20.37 -7.54
C GLU A 251 -13.68 21.57 -6.57
N LYS A 252 -13.24 21.38 -5.32
CA LYS A 252 -13.19 22.41 -4.30
C LYS A 252 -11.91 23.25 -4.36
N THR A 253 -10.76 22.62 -4.59
CA THR A 253 -9.45 23.26 -4.46
C THR A 253 -8.87 23.78 -5.76
N GLY A 254 -9.34 23.29 -6.90
CA GLY A 254 -8.84 23.62 -8.24
C GLY A 254 -7.44 23.11 -8.56
N ARG A 255 -6.71 22.51 -7.60
CA ARG A 255 -5.28 22.19 -7.71
C ARG A 255 -4.97 20.82 -7.17
N LEU A 256 -4.11 20.07 -7.87
CA LEU A 256 -3.73 18.71 -7.47
C LEU A 256 -2.22 18.47 -7.56
N VAL A 257 -1.64 18.01 -6.46
CA VAL A 257 -0.29 17.46 -6.37
C VAL A 257 -0.40 15.98 -5.96
N ILE A 258 0.26 15.08 -6.70
CA ILE A 258 0.26 13.65 -6.42
C ILE A 258 1.66 13.25 -5.97
N VAL A 259 1.75 12.54 -4.84
CA VAL A 259 3.00 12.18 -4.19
C VAL A 259 3.12 10.68 -4.05
N HIS A 260 4.19 10.09 -4.57
CA HIS A 260 4.53 8.68 -4.39
C HIS A 260 6.03 8.44 -4.42
N GLU A 261 6.46 7.29 -3.91
CA GLU A 261 7.88 6.98 -3.80
C GLU A 261 8.47 6.40 -5.09
N ALA A 262 7.66 5.67 -5.86
CA ALA A 262 8.03 5.18 -7.18
C ALA A 262 8.49 6.31 -8.12
N PRO A 263 9.28 6.02 -9.17
CA PRO A 263 9.62 7.00 -10.20
C PRO A 263 8.38 7.70 -10.77
N VAL A 264 8.54 8.97 -11.14
CA VAL A 264 7.45 9.75 -11.77
C VAL A 264 7.09 9.18 -13.14
N PHE A 265 8.07 8.66 -13.86
CA PHE A 265 7.86 8.04 -15.16
C PHE A 265 7.01 6.77 -15.03
N ALA A 266 5.88 6.76 -15.73
CA ALA A 266 4.90 5.64 -15.71
C ALA A 266 4.45 5.19 -14.31
N GLY A 267 4.68 5.99 -13.26
CA GLY A 267 4.15 5.74 -11.91
C GLY A 267 2.65 5.92 -11.82
N LEU A 268 2.04 5.44 -10.72
CA LEU A 268 0.58 5.50 -10.50
C LEU A 268 0.03 6.93 -10.56
N GLY A 269 0.84 7.93 -10.21
CA GLY A 269 0.48 9.34 -10.31
C GLY A 269 0.13 9.78 -11.73
N ALA A 270 0.62 9.11 -12.77
CA ALA A 270 0.27 9.42 -14.16
C ALA A 270 -1.18 9.02 -14.47
N GLU A 271 -1.63 7.88 -13.98
CA GLU A 271 -3.01 7.40 -14.13
C GLU A 271 -3.98 8.31 -13.34
N ILE A 272 -3.64 8.66 -12.10
CA ILE A 272 -4.45 9.58 -11.30
C ILE A 272 -4.57 10.94 -11.99
N ALA A 273 -3.45 11.47 -12.49
CA ALA A 273 -3.43 12.75 -13.21
C ALA A 273 -4.32 12.71 -14.46
N ALA A 274 -4.26 11.64 -15.26
CA ALA A 274 -5.10 11.48 -16.44
C ALA A 274 -6.60 11.46 -16.06
N ARG A 275 -7.00 10.61 -15.11
CA ARG A 275 -8.41 10.48 -14.67
C ARG A 275 -8.97 11.77 -14.10
N ILE A 276 -8.19 12.47 -13.28
CA ILE A 276 -8.65 13.73 -12.69
C ILE A 276 -8.70 14.84 -13.74
N THR A 277 -7.74 14.87 -14.67
CA THR A 277 -7.82 15.83 -15.79
C THR A 277 -9.06 15.59 -16.66
N GLU A 278 -9.41 14.34 -16.97
CA GLU A 278 -10.63 14.02 -17.73
C GLU A 278 -11.90 14.41 -16.95
N ARG A 279 -11.94 14.14 -15.64
CA ARG A 279 -13.14 14.33 -14.83
C ARG A 279 -13.35 15.76 -14.35
N CYS A 280 -12.27 16.43 -13.95
CA CYS A 280 -12.30 17.75 -13.31
C CYS A 280 -11.73 18.85 -14.20
N PHE A 281 -11.64 18.67 -15.53
CA PHE A 281 -10.97 19.58 -16.45
C PHE A 281 -11.40 21.06 -16.26
N TYR A 282 -12.69 21.30 -16.11
CA TYR A 282 -13.23 22.65 -15.95
C TYR A 282 -13.11 23.23 -14.52
N HIS A 283 -12.65 22.44 -13.56
CA HIS A 283 -12.39 22.87 -12.19
C HIS A 283 -10.90 23.09 -11.92
N LEU A 284 -10.02 22.56 -12.79
CA LEU A 284 -8.58 22.72 -12.64
C LEU A 284 -8.15 24.14 -12.95
N GLU A 285 -7.48 24.78 -11.99
CA GLU A 285 -6.88 26.11 -12.11
C GLU A 285 -5.37 26.05 -12.38
N ALA A 286 -4.77 24.85 -12.28
CA ALA A 286 -3.35 24.61 -12.54
C ALA A 286 -3.14 23.23 -13.17
N PRO A 287 -1.99 22.96 -13.82
CA PRO A 287 -1.61 21.62 -14.24
C PRO A 287 -1.50 20.69 -13.04
N VAL A 288 -1.94 19.43 -13.19
CA VAL A 288 -1.71 18.39 -12.18
C VAL A 288 -0.22 18.09 -12.08
N LEU A 289 0.37 18.27 -10.89
CA LEU A 289 1.79 18.06 -10.66
C LEU A 289 2.03 16.73 -9.92
N ARG A 290 3.19 16.12 -10.19
CA ARG A 290 3.59 14.86 -9.58
C ARG A 290 4.95 15.01 -8.91
N VAL A 291 5.05 14.54 -7.68
CA VAL A 291 6.29 14.48 -6.88
C VAL A 291 6.58 13.02 -6.58
N GLY A 292 7.66 12.49 -7.10
CA GLY A 292 8.02 11.07 -6.96
C GLY A 292 9.52 10.86 -6.89
N GLY A 293 9.94 9.61 -6.86
CA GLY A 293 11.32 9.21 -7.07
C GLY A 293 11.83 9.65 -8.44
N TYR A 294 13.13 9.79 -8.56
CA TYR A 294 13.76 10.05 -9.86
C TYR A 294 13.74 8.80 -10.72
N ASP A 295 13.79 8.96 -12.04
CA ASP A 295 13.86 7.86 -13.02
C ASP A 295 15.28 7.30 -13.11
N ILE A 296 15.70 6.67 -12.03
CA ILE A 296 17.00 6.01 -11.84
C ILE A 296 16.81 4.74 -11.00
N PRO A 297 17.72 3.76 -11.04
CA PRO A 297 17.75 2.69 -10.05
C PRO A 297 17.80 3.28 -8.63
N TYR A 298 17.22 2.60 -7.65
CA TYR A 298 17.18 3.12 -6.29
C TYR A 298 18.61 3.38 -5.77
N PRO A 299 18.92 4.59 -5.26
CA PRO A 299 20.28 4.97 -4.93
C PRO A 299 20.78 4.32 -3.63
N PRO A 300 22.12 4.23 -3.44
CA PRO A 300 22.69 3.78 -2.18
C PRO A 300 22.23 4.63 -0.98
N ALA A 301 22.26 4.05 0.22
CA ALA A 301 21.78 4.66 1.47
C ALA A 301 22.22 6.12 1.71
N LYS A 302 23.45 6.50 1.32
CA LYS A 302 23.94 7.88 1.49
C LYS A 302 23.19 8.91 0.63
N LEU A 303 22.57 8.49 -0.46
CA LEU A 303 21.85 9.35 -1.41
C LEU A 303 20.32 9.18 -1.29
N GLU A 304 19.84 8.21 -0.53
CA GLU A 304 18.43 7.86 -0.37
C GLU A 304 17.56 9.07 -0.05
N LYS A 305 17.98 9.93 0.89
CA LYS A 305 17.25 11.13 1.29
C LYS A 305 17.02 12.14 0.15
N HIS A 306 17.86 12.12 -0.88
CA HIS A 306 17.70 13.00 -2.04
C HIS A 306 16.76 12.41 -3.10
N HIS A 307 16.58 11.10 -3.09
CA HIS A 307 15.68 10.37 -4.00
C HIS A 307 14.23 10.41 -3.52
N LEU A 308 14.04 10.18 -2.24
CA LEU A 308 12.71 10.12 -1.63
C LEU A 308 12.02 11.49 -1.70
N PRO A 309 10.71 11.55 -1.99
CA PRO A 309 9.92 12.75 -1.80
C PRO A 309 10.05 13.28 -0.37
N ASP A 310 10.34 14.56 -0.26
CA ASP A 310 10.42 15.30 1.00
C ASP A 310 9.39 16.45 1.03
N PRO A 311 9.17 17.10 2.19
CA PRO A 311 8.22 18.21 2.30
C PRO A 311 8.55 19.38 1.38
N ASP A 312 9.84 19.70 1.18
CA ASP A 312 10.26 20.85 0.36
C ASP A 312 9.89 20.63 -1.12
N ARG A 313 10.07 19.42 -1.64
CA ARG A 313 9.65 19.06 -3.01
C ARG A 313 8.13 19.11 -3.18
N ILE A 314 7.37 18.74 -2.15
CA ILE A 314 5.90 18.82 -2.16
C ILE A 314 5.48 20.30 -2.16
N LEU A 315 6.02 21.11 -1.27
CA LEU A 315 5.73 22.53 -1.17
C LEU A 315 6.09 23.28 -2.47
N ALA A 316 7.26 23.02 -3.05
CA ALA A 316 7.63 23.58 -4.34
C ALA A 316 6.65 23.23 -5.47
N ALA A 317 6.03 22.05 -5.43
CA ALA A 317 4.96 21.70 -6.38
C ALA A 317 3.66 22.43 -6.05
N VAL A 318 3.30 22.57 -4.78
CA VAL A 318 2.13 23.33 -4.32
C VAL A 318 2.26 24.80 -4.73
N ASP A 319 3.41 25.44 -4.46
CA ASP A 319 3.66 26.84 -4.83
C ASP A 319 3.50 27.08 -6.33
N ARG A 320 3.98 26.15 -7.16
CA ARG A 320 3.80 26.20 -8.60
C ARG A 320 2.33 26.08 -9.03
N CYS A 321 1.51 25.31 -8.30
CA CYS A 321 0.07 25.25 -8.55
C CYS A 321 -0.65 26.53 -8.08
N LEU A 322 -0.19 27.14 -6.99
CA LEU A 322 -0.77 28.37 -6.46
C LEU A 322 -0.42 29.61 -7.30
N ALA A 323 0.71 29.57 -8.00
CA ALA A 323 1.18 30.67 -8.85
C ALA A 323 0.63 30.61 -10.30
N ALA A 324 -0.10 29.54 -10.67
CA ALA A 324 -0.67 29.37 -11.99
C ALA A 324 -2.00 30.15 -12.13
#